data_9befd970a62bd0696ec5b1e87bcaee19
#
_entry.id   9befd970a62bd0696ec5b1e87bcaee19
#
_cell.length_a   1.000
_cell.length_b   1.000
_cell.length_c   1.000
_cell.angle_alpha   90.00
_cell.angle_beta   90.00
_cell.angle_gamma   90.00
#
_symmetry.space_group_name_H-M   'P 1'
#
loop_
_entity.id
_entity.type
_entity.pdbx_description
1 polymer ?
#
loop_
_entity_poly.entity_id
_entity_poly.type
_entity_poly.pdbx_seq_one_letter_code
_entity_poly.pdbx_strand_id
1 'polypeptide(L)'
;MEKKIRQSLLERYEGNRVIRGLIQLVPFGLGSAADVSLVLTLEKIREERTREFFDELAKGNIILDSSLLESEDFLHCYFATAKYALNSRRREKIKMFARLLQSSVTGEGPNGVDEYEDFLNILDELSYRELQALSILDQFSNRPRTSDQNDGQWANTFWEEFIQRVSTLLSGRNYLR
;
A
#
# COMPACT_ATOMS: atom_id res chain seq x y z
N MET A 1 16.96 19.70 -7.33
CA MET A 1 16.14 18.71 -8.05
C MET A 1 14.97 18.22 -7.20
N GLU A 2 15.21 17.83 -5.98
CA GLU A 2 14.23 17.50 -4.94
C GLU A 2 13.10 18.54 -4.81
N LYS A 3 13.45 19.83 -4.81
CA LYS A 3 12.48 20.94 -4.80
C LYS A 3 11.52 20.91 -6.00
N LYS A 4 11.97 20.47 -7.18
CA LYS A 4 11.12 20.38 -8.39
C LYS A 4 10.09 19.26 -8.27
N ILE A 5 10.50 18.07 -7.76
CA ILE A 5 9.60 16.94 -7.54
C ILE A 5 8.54 17.31 -6.52
N ARG A 6 8.96 17.86 -5.39
CA ARG A 6 8.04 18.33 -4.33
C ARG A 6 7.07 19.38 -4.86
N GLN A 7 7.55 20.35 -5.64
CA GLN A 7 6.71 21.39 -6.21
C GLN A 7 5.70 20.83 -7.20
N SER A 8 6.09 19.94 -8.11
CA SER A 8 5.19 19.26 -9.06
C SER A 8 4.08 18.49 -8.35
N LEU A 9 4.41 17.79 -7.24
CA LEU A 9 3.42 17.09 -6.42
C LEU A 9 2.49 18.07 -5.70
N LEU A 10 3.01 19.17 -5.14
CA LEU A 10 2.20 20.19 -4.46
C LEU A 10 1.22 20.88 -5.43
N GLU A 11 1.64 21.13 -6.67
CA GLU A 11 0.78 21.68 -7.72
C GLU A 11 -0.32 20.68 -8.11
N ARG A 12 0.02 19.37 -8.23
CA ARG A 12 -0.94 18.31 -8.58
C ARG A 12 -2.07 18.17 -7.56
N TYR A 13 -1.78 18.40 -6.27
CA TYR A 13 -2.74 18.27 -5.17
C TYR A 13 -3.14 19.62 -4.57
N GLU A 14 -3.16 20.68 -5.36
CA GLU A 14 -3.42 22.05 -4.90
C GLU A 14 -4.71 22.19 -4.09
N GLY A 15 -5.77 21.44 -4.45
CA GLY A 15 -7.05 21.44 -3.76
C GLY A 15 -7.10 20.64 -2.45
N ASN A 16 -6.05 19.86 -2.12
CA ASN A 16 -6.03 18.99 -0.94
C ASN A 16 -4.94 19.40 0.06
N ARG A 17 -5.33 20.18 1.08
CA ARG A 17 -4.39 20.73 2.08
C ARG A 17 -3.64 19.65 2.85
N VAL A 18 -4.32 18.53 3.18
CA VAL A 18 -3.71 17.47 3.97
C VAL A 18 -2.67 16.71 3.17
N ILE A 19 -3.01 16.30 1.95
CA ILE A 19 -2.04 15.65 1.05
C ILE A 19 -0.83 16.56 0.82
N ARG A 20 -1.03 17.85 0.65
CA ARG A 20 0.07 18.80 0.52
C ARG A 20 0.94 18.87 1.78
N GLY A 21 0.33 18.82 2.95
CA GLY A 21 1.06 18.72 4.22
C GLY A 21 1.90 17.45 4.30
N LEU A 22 1.29 16.30 3.99
CA LEU A 22 1.97 15.00 3.99
C LEU A 22 3.13 14.94 2.98
N ILE A 23 2.98 15.52 1.77
CA ILE A 23 4.05 15.62 0.77
C ILE A 23 5.25 16.40 1.33
N GLN A 24 5.02 17.45 2.12
CA GLN A 24 6.11 18.23 2.71
C GLN A 24 6.91 17.43 3.74
N LEU A 25 6.28 16.46 4.39
CA LEU A 25 6.91 15.61 5.39
C LEU A 25 7.70 14.43 4.80
N VAL A 26 7.53 14.10 3.50
CA VAL A 26 8.29 13.01 2.86
C VAL A 26 9.78 13.31 2.88
N PRO A 27 10.63 12.43 3.45
CA PRO A 27 12.07 12.58 3.40
C PRO A 27 12.60 12.22 2.01
N PHE A 28 12.85 13.21 1.17
CA PHE A 28 13.41 12.99 -0.17
C PHE A 28 14.94 12.84 -0.19
N GLY A 29 15.63 12.98 0.93
CA GLY A 29 17.09 13.02 1.01
C GLY A 29 17.77 11.76 0.47
N LEU A 30 18.58 11.92 -0.59
CA LEU A 30 19.60 10.97 -1.01
C LEU A 30 20.94 11.48 -0.48
N GLY A 31 21.69 10.62 0.22
CA GLY A 31 23.02 10.96 0.74
C GLY A 31 23.95 11.48 -0.37
N SER A 32 24.88 12.34 -0.01
CA SER A 32 25.66 13.25 -0.84
C SER A 32 26.77 12.64 -1.71
N ALA A 33 26.78 11.33 -2.01
CA ALA A 33 27.96 10.67 -2.61
C ALA A 33 27.67 9.70 -3.76
N ALA A 34 26.64 9.93 -4.57
CA ALA A 34 26.33 9.05 -5.70
C ALA A 34 26.62 9.73 -7.05
N ASP A 35 26.97 8.91 -8.06
CA ASP A 35 27.07 9.32 -9.45
C ASP A 35 25.80 10.07 -9.88
N VAL A 36 25.94 11.18 -10.60
CA VAL A 36 24.85 12.04 -11.04
C VAL A 36 23.79 11.27 -11.85
N SER A 37 24.20 10.32 -12.69
CA SER A 37 23.28 9.52 -13.51
C SER A 37 22.46 8.56 -12.65
N LEU A 38 23.07 7.95 -11.63
CA LEU A 38 22.41 7.08 -10.67
C LEU A 38 21.42 7.88 -9.81
N VAL A 39 21.81 9.06 -9.36
CA VAL A 39 20.94 9.96 -8.59
C VAL A 39 19.69 10.32 -9.38
N LEU A 40 19.83 10.70 -10.65
CA LEU A 40 18.70 11.05 -11.51
C LEU A 40 17.73 9.88 -11.71
N THR A 41 18.26 8.66 -11.85
CA THR A 41 17.45 7.46 -11.98
C THR A 41 16.68 7.15 -10.70
N LEU A 42 17.35 7.23 -9.54
CA LEU A 42 16.73 7.00 -8.24
C LEU A 42 15.66 8.05 -7.91
N GLU A 43 15.92 9.31 -8.24
CA GLU A 43 14.95 10.39 -8.06
C GLU A 43 13.68 10.16 -8.90
N LYS A 44 13.84 9.77 -10.18
CA LYS A 44 12.71 9.44 -11.05
C LYS A 44 11.88 8.29 -10.49
N ILE A 45 12.54 7.22 -10.03
CA ILE A 45 11.86 6.07 -9.41
C ILE A 45 11.10 6.51 -8.15
N ARG A 46 11.69 7.34 -7.31
CA ARG A 46 11.04 7.87 -6.11
C ARG A 46 9.86 8.77 -6.45
N GLU A 47 10.02 9.65 -7.44
CA GLU A 47 8.93 10.50 -7.90
C GLU A 47 7.73 9.68 -8.36
N GLU A 48 7.95 8.66 -9.19
CA GLU A 48 6.89 7.77 -9.67
C GLU A 48 6.18 7.05 -8.51
N ARG A 49 6.94 6.52 -7.54
CA ARG A 49 6.37 5.83 -6.38
C ARG A 49 5.60 6.78 -5.46
N THR A 50 6.15 7.96 -5.22
CA THR A 50 5.49 8.99 -4.41
C THR A 50 4.19 9.42 -5.06
N ARG A 51 4.18 9.60 -6.39
CA ARG A 51 2.97 9.92 -7.15
C ARG A 51 1.94 8.82 -7.03
N GLU A 52 2.31 7.56 -7.22
CA GLU A 52 1.40 6.41 -7.11
C GLU A 52 0.78 6.31 -5.71
N PHE A 53 1.58 6.54 -4.67
CA PHE A 53 1.11 6.52 -3.28
C PHE A 53 0.09 7.62 -3.01
N PHE A 54 0.40 8.87 -3.39
CA PHE A 54 -0.51 10.00 -3.16
C PHE A 54 -1.72 10.00 -4.09
N ASP A 55 -1.58 9.50 -5.33
CA ASP A 55 -2.73 9.32 -6.23
C ASP A 55 -3.73 8.33 -5.64
N GLU A 56 -3.27 7.23 -5.02
CA GLU A 56 -4.17 6.29 -4.36
C GLU A 56 -4.75 6.88 -3.08
N LEU A 57 -3.93 7.54 -2.27
CA LEU A 57 -4.37 8.20 -1.03
C LEU A 57 -5.42 9.29 -1.32
N ALA A 58 -5.33 9.97 -2.45
CA ALA A 58 -6.29 11.01 -2.86
C ALA A 58 -7.63 10.45 -3.38
N LYS A 59 -7.68 9.17 -3.80
CA LYS A 59 -8.91 8.52 -4.28
C LYS A 59 -9.88 8.16 -3.17
N GLY A 60 -9.37 7.93 -1.97
CA GLY A 60 -10.22 7.68 -0.81
C GLY A 60 -11.06 8.93 -0.54
N ASN A 61 -12.38 8.75 -0.38
CA ASN A 61 -13.28 9.79 0.09
C ASN A 61 -13.02 10.19 1.56
N ILE A 62 -11.79 10.02 2.00
CA ILE A 62 -11.38 10.35 3.36
C ILE A 62 -11.31 11.86 3.42
N ILE A 63 -12.13 12.41 4.29
CA ILE A 63 -11.91 13.76 4.80
C ILE A 63 -10.65 13.66 5.68
N LEU A 64 -9.49 13.75 5.04
CA LEU A 64 -8.25 13.95 5.76
C LEU A 64 -8.36 15.35 6.37
N ASP A 65 -8.83 15.41 7.60
CA ASP A 65 -8.94 16.66 8.34
C ASP A 65 -7.54 17.14 8.76
N SER A 66 -7.37 18.44 8.89
CA SER A 66 -6.12 19.03 9.40
C SER A 66 -5.76 18.56 10.81
N SER A 67 -6.75 18.13 11.61
CA SER A 67 -6.55 17.51 12.92
C SER A 67 -5.71 16.22 12.89
N LEU A 68 -5.73 15.48 11.76
CA LEU A 68 -4.89 14.31 11.58
C LEU A 68 -3.40 14.65 11.57
N LEU A 69 -3.03 15.83 11.06
CA LEU A 69 -1.64 16.28 11.05
C LEU A 69 -1.13 16.67 12.46
N GLU A 70 -2.02 16.76 13.43
CA GLU A 70 -1.71 17.04 14.83
C GLU A 70 -1.71 15.73 15.66
N SER A 71 -2.18 14.61 15.10
CA SER A 71 -2.17 13.30 15.75
C SER A 71 -0.80 12.64 15.62
N GLU A 72 -0.14 12.38 16.75
CA GLU A 72 1.14 11.68 16.80
C GLU A 72 1.01 10.27 16.22
N ASP A 73 -0.03 9.53 16.59
CA ASP A 73 -0.31 8.17 16.11
C ASP A 73 -0.48 8.14 14.60
N PHE A 74 -1.26 9.08 14.04
CA PHE A 74 -1.43 9.16 12.58
C PHE A 74 -0.12 9.48 11.88
N LEU A 75 0.67 10.43 12.39
CA LEU A 75 1.96 10.78 11.80
C LEU A 75 2.93 9.61 11.87
N HIS A 76 2.93 8.85 12.97
CA HIS A 76 3.75 7.64 13.10
C HIS A 76 3.36 6.61 12.03
N CYS A 77 2.07 6.25 11.92
CA CYS A 77 1.56 5.36 10.88
C CYS A 77 1.89 5.86 9.47
N TYR A 78 1.76 7.17 9.23
CA TYR A 78 2.09 7.78 7.95
C TYR A 78 3.57 7.62 7.58
N PHE A 79 4.50 7.96 8.49
CA PHE A 79 5.93 7.86 8.22
C PHE A 79 6.37 6.42 7.98
N ALA A 80 5.88 5.48 8.80
CA ALA A 80 6.13 4.07 8.62
C ALA A 80 5.64 3.59 7.25
N THR A 81 4.40 3.90 6.91
CA THR A 81 3.79 3.51 5.62
C THR A 81 4.51 4.12 4.42
N ALA A 82 4.82 5.42 4.48
CA ALA A 82 5.54 6.10 3.40
C ALA A 82 6.92 5.48 3.16
N LYS A 83 7.63 5.09 4.23
CA LYS A 83 8.91 4.39 4.13
C LYS A 83 8.79 3.08 3.34
N TYR A 84 7.82 2.23 3.66
CA TYR A 84 7.59 0.96 2.97
C TYR A 84 7.10 1.16 1.53
N ALA A 85 6.15 2.06 1.33
CA ALA A 85 5.60 2.37 0.01
C ALA A 85 6.69 2.87 -0.96
N LEU A 86 7.54 3.80 -0.53
CA LEU A 86 8.61 4.36 -1.36
C LEU A 86 9.75 3.37 -1.65
N ASN A 87 9.92 2.36 -0.82
CA ASN A 87 10.88 1.28 -1.04
C ASN A 87 10.30 0.13 -1.88
N SER A 88 8.98 0.02 -1.98
CA SER A 88 8.33 -1.04 -2.74
C SER A 88 8.53 -0.87 -4.25
N ARG A 89 8.89 -1.97 -4.94
CA ARG A 89 9.06 -2.00 -6.40
C ARG A 89 7.73 -2.11 -7.15
N ARG A 90 6.73 -2.74 -6.53
CA ARG A 90 5.44 -3.03 -7.17
C ARG A 90 4.44 -1.91 -6.92
N ARG A 91 3.89 -1.34 -8.00
CA ARG A 91 2.86 -0.29 -7.91
C ARG A 91 1.63 -0.75 -7.13
N GLU A 92 1.24 -2.00 -7.31
CA GLU A 92 0.10 -2.60 -6.60
C GLU A 92 0.32 -2.61 -5.09
N LYS A 93 1.55 -2.94 -4.63
CA LYS A 93 1.89 -2.87 -3.20
C LYS A 93 1.88 -1.44 -2.68
N ILE A 94 2.36 -0.49 -3.46
CA ILE A 94 2.32 0.94 -3.10
C ILE A 94 0.87 1.38 -2.84
N LYS A 95 -0.05 0.96 -3.70
CA LYS A 95 -1.49 1.23 -3.52
C LYS A 95 -2.06 0.56 -2.26
N MET A 96 -1.64 -0.68 -1.98
CA MET A 96 -2.07 -1.38 -0.77
C MET A 96 -1.61 -0.66 0.51
N PHE A 97 -0.37 -0.15 0.54
CA PHE A 97 0.13 0.67 1.63
C PHE A 97 -0.71 1.96 1.80
N ALA A 98 -1.05 2.63 0.70
CA ALA A 98 -1.91 3.81 0.77
C ALA A 98 -3.31 3.48 1.32
N ARG A 99 -3.90 2.35 0.91
CA ARG A 99 -5.22 1.90 1.40
C ARG A 99 -5.17 1.49 2.87
N LEU A 100 -4.08 0.85 3.33
CA LEU A 100 -3.90 0.52 4.74
C LEU A 100 -3.90 1.80 5.58
N LEU A 101 -3.19 2.85 5.13
CA LEU A 101 -3.23 4.15 5.81
C LEU A 101 -4.62 4.79 5.77
N GLN A 102 -5.35 4.63 4.67
CA GLN A 102 -6.73 5.10 4.58
C GLN A 102 -7.65 4.40 5.59
N SER A 103 -7.57 3.07 5.68
CA SER A 103 -8.44 2.29 6.57
C SER A 103 -8.21 2.62 8.05
N SER A 104 -6.98 3.00 8.45
CA SER A 104 -6.71 3.44 9.81
C SER A 104 -7.43 4.74 10.21
N VAL A 105 -7.74 5.58 9.22
CA VAL A 105 -8.46 6.85 9.44
C VAL A 105 -9.97 6.68 9.40
N THR A 106 -10.49 5.74 8.60
CA THR A 106 -11.93 5.51 8.45
C THR A 106 -12.51 4.62 9.54
N GLY A 107 -11.68 4.01 10.38
CA GLY A 107 -12.10 3.03 11.39
C GLY A 107 -12.48 1.66 10.79
N GLU A 108 -12.21 1.44 9.51
CA GLU A 108 -12.43 0.16 8.82
C GLU A 108 -11.17 -0.74 8.87
N GLY A 109 -10.10 -0.25 9.47
CA GLY A 109 -8.80 -0.88 9.54
C GLY A 109 -8.38 -1.26 10.95
N PRO A 110 -7.06 -1.43 11.16
CA PRO A 110 -6.48 -1.80 12.43
C PRO A 110 -6.88 -0.86 13.58
N ASN A 111 -7.08 -1.44 14.77
CA ASN A 111 -7.43 -0.70 15.97
C ASN A 111 -6.17 -0.31 16.75
N GLY A 112 -5.62 0.87 16.47
CA GLY A 112 -4.44 1.40 17.14
C GLY A 112 -3.12 1.14 16.39
N VAL A 113 -2.06 1.72 16.94
CA VAL A 113 -0.74 1.76 16.27
C VAL A 113 -0.10 0.37 16.20
N ASP A 114 -0.17 -0.42 17.27
CA ASP A 114 0.48 -1.73 17.33
C ASP A 114 -0.12 -2.69 16.26
N GLU A 115 -1.44 -2.78 16.18
CA GLU A 115 -2.11 -3.60 15.18
C GLU A 115 -1.84 -3.09 13.76
N TYR A 116 -1.75 -1.77 13.60
CA TYR A 116 -1.38 -1.16 12.32
C TYR A 116 0.02 -1.56 11.88
N GLU A 117 1.00 -1.55 12.79
CA GLU A 117 2.37 -1.97 12.50
C GLU A 117 2.44 -3.45 12.13
N ASP A 118 1.66 -4.32 12.78
CA ASP A 118 1.58 -5.72 12.42
C ASP A 118 1.08 -5.91 10.98
N PHE A 119 -0.01 -5.24 10.59
CA PHE A 119 -0.51 -5.28 9.22
C PHE A 119 0.49 -4.71 8.21
N LEU A 120 1.18 -3.63 8.57
CA LEU A 120 2.18 -2.99 7.73
C LEU A 120 3.36 -3.94 7.48
N ASN A 121 3.83 -4.65 8.51
CA ASN A 121 4.90 -5.62 8.42
C ASN A 121 4.47 -6.82 7.57
N ILE A 122 3.28 -7.39 7.81
CA ILE A 122 2.73 -8.48 7.00
C ILE A 122 2.65 -8.06 5.52
N LEU A 123 2.15 -6.86 5.25
CA LEU A 123 2.05 -6.35 3.89
C LEU A 123 3.42 -6.16 3.22
N ASP A 124 4.45 -5.78 3.98
CA ASP A 124 5.81 -5.65 3.44
C ASP A 124 6.47 -7.01 3.18
N GLU A 125 6.32 -7.96 4.08
CA GLU A 125 6.92 -9.29 3.98
C GLU A 125 6.31 -10.13 2.84
N LEU A 126 4.99 -10.10 2.68
CA LEU A 126 4.33 -10.88 1.65
C LEU A 126 4.66 -10.38 0.24
N SER A 127 5.01 -11.30 -0.64
CA SER A 127 5.11 -10.99 -2.06
C SER A 127 3.73 -10.62 -2.63
N TYR A 128 3.70 -9.88 -3.74
CA TYR A 128 2.44 -9.55 -4.40
C TYR A 128 1.62 -10.79 -4.82
N ARG A 129 2.30 -11.90 -5.13
CA ARG A 129 1.63 -13.17 -5.46
C ARG A 129 0.97 -13.81 -4.25
N GLU A 130 1.61 -13.76 -3.09
CA GLU A 130 1.02 -14.25 -1.84
C GLU A 130 -0.20 -13.41 -1.46
N LEU A 131 -0.13 -12.07 -1.60
CA LEU A 131 -1.27 -11.19 -1.40
C LEU A 131 -2.43 -11.51 -2.37
N GLN A 132 -2.13 -11.83 -3.63
CA GLN A 132 -3.15 -12.28 -4.59
C GLN A 132 -3.75 -13.64 -4.19
N ALA A 133 -2.93 -14.58 -3.71
CA ALA A 133 -3.42 -15.87 -3.22
C ALA A 133 -4.33 -15.70 -2.00
N LEU A 134 -3.97 -14.82 -1.05
CA LEU A 134 -4.82 -14.47 0.08
C LEU A 134 -6.14 -13.83 -0.36
N SER A 135 -6.11 -12.92 -1.34
CA SER A 135 -7.32 -12.32 -1.90
C SER A 135 -8.23 -13.34 -2.58
N ILE A 136 -7.66 -14.36 -3.24
CA ILE A 136 -8.44 -15.47 -3.79
C ILE A 136 -9.06 -16.29 -2.65
N LEU A 137 -8.28 -16.59 -1.59
CA LEU A 137 -8.78 -17.34 -0.44
C LEU A 137 -9.93 -16.60 0.25
N ASP A 138 -9.82 -15.28 0.42
CA ASP A 138 -10.87 -14.46 1.01
C ASP A 138 -12.19 -14.52 0.20
N GLN A 139 -12.13 -14.52 -1.14
CA GLN A 139 -13.32 -14.69 -1.97
C GLN A 139 -14.01 -16.04 -1.73
N PHE A 140 -13.27 -17.08 -1.40
CA PHE A 140 -13.82 -18.39 -1.06
C PHE A 140 -14.36 -18.42 0.39
N SER A 141 -13.69 -17.75 1.33
CA SER A 141 -14.13 -17.69 2.73
C SER A 141 -15.50 -17.02 2.89
N ASN A 142 -15.87 -16.16 1.96
CA ASN A 142 -17.17 -15.48 1.93
C ASN A 142 -18.28 -16.29 1.24
N ARG A 143 -18.02 -17.55 0.81
CA ARG A 143 -19.05 -18.40 0.21
C ARG A 143 -20.05 -18.89 1.25
N PRO A 144 -21.34 -19.04 0.88
CA PRO A 144 -22.36 -19.58 1.79
C PRO A 144 -21.94 -20.94 2.33
N ARG A 145 -22.12 -21.13 3.64
CA ARG A 145 -21.90 -22.38 4.34
C ARG A 145 -23.22 -22.93 4.84
N THR A 146 -23.44 -24.24 4.68
CA THR A 146 -24.60 -24.91 5.30
C THR A 146 -24.31 -25.22 6.76
N SER A 147 -25.35 -25.19 7.60
CA SER A 147 -25.23 -25.29 9.09
C SER A 147 -24.63 -26.59 9.59
N ASP A 148 -24.65 -27.63 8.79
CA ASP A 148 -24.19 -29.00 9.09
C ASP A 148 -22.77 -29.30 8.59
N GLN A 149 -22.14 -28.38 7.87
CA GLN A 149 -20.76 -28.54 7.42
C GLN A 149 -19.75 -28.10 8.51
N ASN A 150 -18.78 -28.97 8.80
CA ASN A 150 -17.60 -28.55 9.53
C ASN A 150 -16.61 -27.80 8.61
N ASP A 151 -15.58 -27.18 9.19
CA ASP A 151 -14.60 -26.35 8.43
C ASP A 151 -13.90 -27.14 7.33
N GLY A 152 -13.55 -28.40 7.58
CA GLY A 152 -12.90 -29.27 6.59
C GLY A 152 -13.81 -29.63 5.43
N GLN A 153 -15.07 -29.96 5.71
CA GLN A 153 -16.07 -30.25 4.67
C GLN A 153 -16.35 -29.00 3.82
N TRP A 154 -16.49 -27.85 4.46
CA TRP A 154 -16.70 -26.61 3.76
C TRP A 154 -15.49 -26.21 2.89
N ALA A 155 -14.27 -26.30 3.42
CA ALA A 155 -13.06 -26.04 2.66
C ALA A 155 -12.92 -26.95 1.43
N ASN A 156 -13.28 -28.23 1.55
CA ASN A 156 -13.25 -29.19 0.42
C ASN A 156 -14.19 -28.80 -0.73
N THR A 157 -15.26 -28.02 -0.46
CA THR A 157 -16.18 -27.58 -1.53
C THR A 157 -15.54 -26.63 -2.54
N PHE A 158 -14.49 -25.93 -2.17
CA PHE A 158 -13.81 -24.98 -3.04
C PHE A 158 -12.32 -25.25 -3.23
N TRP A 159 -11.76 -26.25 -2.56
CA TRP A 159 -10.31 -26.48 -2.53
C TRP A 159 -9.71 -26.71 -3.91
N GLU A 160 -10.35 -27.49 -4.75
CA GLU A 160 -9.88 -27.76 -6.11
C GLU A 160 -9.89 -26.48 -6.97
N GLU A 161 -10.97 -25.70 -6.91
CA GLU A 161 -11.05 -24.42 -7.61
C GLU A 161 -10.02 -23.41 -7.10
N PHE A 162 -9.82 -23.36 -5.78
CA PHE A 162 -8.79 -22.53 -5.18
C PHE A 162 -7.40 -22.89 -5.69
N ILE A 163 -7.04 -24.18 -5.64
CA ILE A 163 -5.75 -24.67 -6.13
C ILE A 163 -5.58 -24.35 -7.62
N GLN A 164 -6.60 -24.53 -8.43
CA GLN A 164 -6.54 -24.20 -9.85
C GLN A 164 -6.29 -22.71 -10.09
N ARG A 165 -6.99 -21.83 -9.38
CA ARG A 165 -6.78 -20.36 -9.49
C ARG A 165 -5.39 -19.95 -9.04
N VAL A 166 -4.93 -20.46 -7.91
CA VAL A 166 -3.59 -20.17 -7.39
C VAL A 166 -2.52 -20.73 -8.32
N SER A 167 -2.69 -21.94 -8.84
CA SER A 167 -1.76 -22.53 -9.81
C SER A 167 -1.66 -21.71 -11.08
N THR A 168 -2.78 -21.18 -11.57
CA THR A 168 -2.82 -20.28 -12.73
C THR A 168 -2.06 -18.98 -12.43
N LEU A 169 -2.25 -18.42 -11.23
CA LEU A 169 -1.54 -17.24 -10.76
C LEU A 169 -0.01 -17.48 -10.69
N LEU A 170 0.39 -18.67 -10.19
CA LEU A 170 1.80 -19.02 -10.02
C LEU A 170 2.47 -19.42 -11.34
N SER A 171 1.73 -20.12 -12.24
CA SER A 171 2.22 -20.55 -13.55
C SER A 171 2.27 -19.41 -14.58
N GLY A 172 1.62 -18.31 -14.35
CA GLY A 172 1.75 -17.07 -15.12
C GLY A 172 3.19 -16.52 -15.06
N ARG A 173 4.17 -17.41 -15.26
CA ARG A 173 5.54 -17.10 -15.66
C ARG A 173 5.48 -16.43 -17.02
N ASN A 174 6.07 -15.32 -17.07
CA ASN A 174 6.47 -14.56 -18.23
C ASN A 174 5.63 -13.31 -18.44
N TYR A 175 6.13 -12.26 -17.80
CA TYR A 175 6.34 -11.00 -18.52
C TYR A 175 7.41 -10.22 -17.75
N LEU A 176 8.63 -10.82 -17.70
CA LEU A 176 9.86 -10.04 -17.66
C LEU A 176 10.33 -9.95 -19.11
N ARG A 177 9.81 -8.99 -19.83
CA ARG A 177 10.46 -8.34 -20.96
C ARG A 177 10.51 -6.87 -20.71
#